data_98d9e0a1df596da07a8e906901c4b52a
#
_entry.id   98d9e0a1df596da07a8e906901c4b52a
#
_cell.length_a   1.000
_cell.length_b   1.000
_cell.length_c   1.000
_cell.angle_alpha   90.00
_cell.angle_beta   90.00
_cell.angle_gamma   90.00
#
_symmetry.space_group_name_H-M   'P 1'
#
loop_
_entity.id
_entity.type
_entity.pdbx_description
1 polymer ?
#
loop_
_entity_poly.entity_id
_entity_poly.type
_entity_poly.pdbx_seq_one_letter_code
_entity_poly.pdbx_strand_id
1 'polypeptide(L)'
;MKTIKLELRQEVSDSGVLVREYYWLNGNLHNAHGAAYREWDDSGQLIIEYYWLNGNLHNAHGAAYRRWNGEGVLVTETYSLNGKYHNEHGPAIRSWYGSGELWREQYRLNGELLTKEEWQSEVSSDSCLGKVITVDGRQYKLEAVQ
;
A
#
# COMPACT_ATOMS: atom_id res chain seq x y z
N MET A 1 -13.01 2.61 31.68
CA MET A 1 -11.96 2.85 30.67
C MET A 1 -11.83 1.62 29.79
N LYS A 2 -11.82 1.77 28.47
CA LYS A 2 -11.57 0.65 27.54
C LYS A 2 -10.07 0.53 27.37
N THR A 3 -9.48 -0.58 27.79
CA THR A 3 -8.03 -0.81 27.62
C THR A 3 -7.75 -1.15 26.16
N ILE A 4 -6.86 -0.40 25.53
CA ILE A 4 -6.34 -0.70 24.20
C ILE A 4 -5.14 -1.64 24.40
N LYS A 5 -5.18 -2.82 23.77
CA LYS A 5 -4.11 -3.82 23.87
C LYS A 5 -3.35 -3.86 22.55
N LEU A 6 -2.17 -3.25 22.52
CA LEU A 6 -1.19 -3.39 21.46
C LEU A 6 -0.24 -4.53 21.82
N GLU A 7 -0.07 -5.48 20.92
CA GLU A 7 0.81 -6.64 21.09
C GLU A 7 1.82 -6.71 19.94
N LEU A 8 3.08 -6.80 20.29
CA LEU A 8 4.15 -7.22 19.40
C LEU A 8 4.42 -8.71 19.61
N ARG A 9 4.45 -9.47 18.53
CA ARG A 9 4.85 -10.88 18.54
C ARG A 9 6.00 -11.09 17.57
N GLN A 10 6.96 -11.89 17.98
CA GLN A 10 8.13 -12.21 17.17
C GLN A 10 8.34 -13.73 17.20
N GLU A 11 8.70 -14.30 16.06
CA GLU A 11 9.07 -15.70 15.90
C GLU A 11 10.51 -15.76 15.43
N VAL A 12 11.26 -16.70 15.99
CA VAL A 12 12.64 -16.97 15.61
C VAL A 12 12.76 -18.39 15.08
N SER A 13 13.70 -18.60 14.16
CA SER A 13 14.07 -19.93 13.67
C SER A 13 14.80 -20.73 14.76
N ASP A 14 15.04 -22.03 14.50
CA ASP A 14 15.83 -22.89 15.40
C ASP A 14 17.26 -22.37 15.61
N SER A 15 17.78 -21.60 14.68
CA SER A 15 19.09 -20.92 14.79
C SER A 15 19.06 -19.59 15.54
N GLY A 16 17.87 -19.12 16.00
CA GLY A 16 17.67 -17.87 16.72
C GLY A 16 17.57 -16.63 15.82
N VAL A 17 17.44 -16.79 14.51
CA VAL A 17 17.21 -15.69 13.56
C VAL A 17 15.75 -15.26 13.62
N LEU A 18 15.46 -13.95 13.70
CA LEU A 18 14.11 -13.42 13.61
C LEU A 18 13.56 -13.74 12.21
N VAL A 19 12.45 -14.48 12.16
CA VAL A 19 11.81 -14.88 10.89
C VAL A 19 10.47 -14.24 10.68
N ARG A 20 9.76 -13.82 11.76
CA ARG A 20 8.48 -13.09 11.65
C ARG A 20 8.29 -12.08 12.76
N GLU A 21 7.60 -11.00 12.43
CA GLU A 21 7.18 -9.94 13.34
C GLU A 21 5.76 -9.50 13.03
N TYR A 22 4.93 -9.39 14.07
CA TYR A 22 3.52 -8.97 13.95
C TYR A 22 3.17 -7.91 14.99
N TYR A 23 2.38 -6.95 14.57
CA TYR A 23 1.75 -5.97 15.45
C TYR A 23 0.24 -6.15 15.44
N TRP A 24 -0.33 -6.37 16.63
CA TRP A 24 -1.75 -6.60 16.84
C TRP A 24 -2.35 -5.49 17.69
N LEU A 25 -3.56 -5.05 17.33
CA LEU A 25 -4.38 -4.17 18.14
C LEU A 25 -5.78 -4.76 18.27
N ASN A 26 -6.19 -5.09 19.51
CA ASN A 26 -7.51 -5.67 19.80
C ASN A 26 -7.86 -6.89 18.89
N GLY A 27 -6.89 -7.75 18.59
CA GLY A 27 -7.09 -8.97 17.80
C GLY A 27 -7.01 -8.77 16.28
N ASN A 28 -6.69 -7.57 15.80
CA ASN A 28 -6.46 -7.30 14.37
C ASN A 28 -5.01 -6.90 14.11
N LEU A 29 -4.46 -7.27 12.95
CA LEU A 29 -3.19 -6.73 12.49
C LEU A 29 -3.30 -5.21 12.37
N HIS A 30 -2.36 -4.49 12.99
CA HIS A 30 -2.38 -3.05 13.05
C HIS A 30 -1.01 -2.47 13.36
N ASN A 31 -0.54 -1.52 12.55
CA ASN A 31 0.55 -0.63 12.91
C ASN A 31 0.36 0.72 12.22
N ALA A 32 0.15 1.79 12.99
CA ALA A 32 -0.05 3.13 12.47
C ALA A 32 1.25 3.81 11.98
N HIS A 33 2.42 3.24 12.33
CA HIS A 33 3.73 3.87 12.09
C HIS A 33 4.66 3.05 11.19
N GLY A 34 4.19 1.91 10.67
CA GLY A 34 5.01 1.03 9.84
C GLY A 34 4.27 -0.23 9.40
N ALA A 35 5.02 -1.22 8.94
CA ALA A 35 4.45 -2.52 8.61
C ALA A 35 3.92 -3.21 9.86
N ALA A 36 2.73 -3.81 9.75
CA ALA A 36 2.12 -4.61 10.81
C ALA A 36 2.52 -6.08 10.76
N TYR A 37 3.11 -6.51 9.63
CA TYR A 37 3.67 -7.84 9.46
C TYR A 37 4.95 -7.76 8.64
N ARG A 38 5.97 -8.47 9.08
CA ARG A 38 7.19 -8.72 8.31
C ARG A 38 7.60 -10.18 8.42
N GLU A 39 8.20 -10.68 7.36
CA GLU A 39 8.79 -12.00 7.30
C GLU A 39 10.18 -11.94 6.67
N TRP A 40 11.12 -12.66 7.25
CA TRP A 40 12.50 -12.78 6.78
C TRP A 40 12.80 -14.25 6.51
N ASP A 41 13.69 -14.51 5.60
CA ASP A 41 14.25 -15.85 5.41
C ASP A 41 15.31 -16.21 6.48
N ASP A 42 15.82 -17.43 6.45
CA ASP A 42 16.81 -17.91 7.41
C ASP A 42 18.16 -17.18 7.35
N SER A 43 18.40 -16.41 6.28
CA SER A 43 19.58 -15.52 6.15
C SER A 43 19.36 -14.14 6.77
N GLY A 44 18.13 -13.84 7.22
CA GLY A 44 17.73 -12.55 7.76
C GLY A 44 17.34 -11.52 6.68
N GLN A 45 17.15 -11.96 5.42
CA GLN A 45 16.68 -11.08 4.35
C GLN A 45 15.16 -10.92 4.42
N LEU A 46 14.68 -9.68 4.35
CA LEU A 46 13.25 -9.39 4.28
C LEU A 46 12.66 -9.94 2.98
N ILE A 47 11.62 -10.79 3.10
CA ILE A 47 10.93 -11.41 1.96
C ILE A 47 9.50 -10.96 1.81
N ILE A 48 8.84 -10.52 2.91
CA ILE A 48 7.45 -10.03 2.88
C ILE A 48 7.30 -8.89 3.88
N GLU A 49 6.54 -7.84 3.48
CA GLU A 49 5.98 -6.87 4.42
C GLU A 49 4.55 -6.50 4.05
N TYR A 50 3.73 -6.35 5.08
CA TYR A 50 2.35 -5.86 4.98
C TYR A 50 2.13 -4.67 5.91
N TYR A 51 1.45 -3.66 5.40
CA TYR A 51 0.93 -2.53 6.17
C TYR A 51 -0.57 -2.74 6.40
N TRP A 52 -0.94 -2.91 7.65
CA TRP A 52 -2.33 -3.11 8.07
C TRP A 52 -2.73 -2.04 9.08
N LEU A 53 -3.93 -1.50 8.90
CA LEU A 53 -4.55 -0.57 9.83
C LEU A 53 -5.94 -1.09 10.20
N ASN A 54 -6.13 -1.42 11.50
CA ASN A 54 -7.39 -1.98 12.01
C ASN A 54 -7.91 -3.21 11.23
N GLY A 55 -7.02 -4.12 10.84
CA GLY A 55 -7.37 -5.33 10.10
C GLY A 55 -7.61 -5.13 8.60
N ASN A 56 -7.36 -3.93 8.06
CA ASN A 56 -7.42 -3.65 6.63
C ASN A 56 -6.03 -3.41 6.06
N LEU A 57 -5.75 -3.96 4.89
CA LEU A 57 -4.54 -3.64 4.13
C LEU A 57 -4.56 -2.15 3.78
N HIS A 58 -3.60 -1.39 4.29
CA HIS A 58 -3.61 0.06 4.18
C HIS A 58 -2.21 0.67 4.27
N ASN A 59 -1.85 1.51 3.31
CA ASN A 59 -0.71 2.43 3.43
C ASN A 59 -0.98 3.69 2.60
N ALA A 60 -1.13 4.84 3.25
CA ALA A 60 -1.39 6.12 2.59
C ALA A 60 -0.14 6.72 1.90
N HIS A 61 1.07 6.22 2.21
CA HIS A 61 2.33 6.83 1.79
C HIS A 61 3.18 5.95 0.89
N GLY A 62 2.67 4.77 0.50
CA GLY A 62 3.41 3.83 -0.34
C GLY A 62 2.67 2.52 -0.55
N ALA A 63 3.40 1.48 -0.98
CA ALA A 63 2.83 0.17 -1.12
C ALA A 63 2.41 -0.40 0.24
N ALA A 64 1.23 -1.02 0.28
CA ALA A 64 0.68 -1.68 1.46
C ALA A 64 1.16 -3.14 1.59
N TYR A 65 1.66 -3.71 0.50
CA TYR A 65 2.27 -5.03 0.46
C TYR A 65 3.46 -5.03 -0.48
N ARG A 66 4.53 -5.69 -0.06
CA ARG A 66 5.70 -6.01 -0.89
C ARG A 66 6.17 -7.42 -0.63
N ARG A 67 6.67 -8.05 -1.69
CA ARG A 67 7.33 -9.34 -1.64
C ARG A 67 8.60 -9.34 -2.48
N TRP A 68 9.65 -9.88 -1.90
CA TRP A 68 10.94 -10.10 -2.56
C TRP A 68 11.19 -11.60 -2.72
N ASN A 69 11.98 -11.99 -3.70
CA ASN A 69 12.49 -13.35 -3.83
C ASN A 69 13.72 -13.57 -2.93
N GLY A 70 14.25 -14.80 -2.90
CA GLY A 70 15.43 -15.14 -2.11
C GLY A 70 16.73 -14.46 -2.55
N GLU A 71 16.73 -13.75 -3.66
CA GLU A 71 17.85 -12.93 -4.16
C GLU A 71 17.69 -11.44 -3.83
N GLY A 72 16.64 -11.05 -3.11
CA GLY A 72 16.33 -9.66 -2.74
C GLY A 72 15.68 -8.84 -3.84
N VAL A 73 15.28 -9.47 -4.94
CA VAL A 73 14.58 -8.79 -6.03
C VAL A 73 13.11 -8.61 -5.67
N LEU A 74 12.58 -7.38 -5.79
CA LEU A 74 11.16 -7.11 -5.62
C LEU A 74 10.37 -7.82 -6.71
N VAL A 75 9.42 -8.68 -6.33
CA VAL A 75 8.61 -9.47 -7.27
C VAL A 75 7.12 -9.10 -7.23
N THR A 76 6.68 -8.42 -6.19
CA THR A 76 5.31 -7.90 -6.12
C THR A 76 5.26 -6.67 -5.24
N GLU A 77 4.53 -5.65 -5.68
CA GLU A 77 4.07 -4.56 -4.82
C GLU A 77 2.59 -4.27 -5.06
N THR A 78 1.91 -3.86 -4.00
CA THR A 78 0.48 -3.57 -4.04
C THR A 78 0.17 -2.35 -3.21
N TYR A 79 -0.59 -1.43 -3.75
CA TYR A 79 -1.09 -0.22 -3.09
C TYR A 79 -2.55 -0.45 -2.69
N SER A 80 -2.87 -0.10 -1.45
CA SER A 80 -4.22 -0.28 -0.89
C SER A 80 -4.53 0.79 0.14
N LEU A 81 -5.76 1.29 0.09
CA LEU A 81 -6.35 2.17 1.10
C LEU A 81 -7.59 1.52 1.68
N ASN A 82 -7.63 1.36 3.01
CA ASN A 82 -8.78 0.79 3.76
C ASN A 82 -9.29 -0.54 3.17
N GLY A 83 -8.36 -1.44 2.81
CA GLY A 83 -8.67 -2.78 2.28
C GLY A 83 -9.02 -2.81 0.79
N LYS A 84 -9.02 -1.67 0.10
CA LYS A 84 -9.29 -1.60 -1.34
C LYS A 84 -8.01 -1.28 -2.11
N TYR A 85 -7.73 -2.02 -3.18
CA TYR A 85 -6.63 -1.68 -4.08
C TYR A 85 -6.85 -0.30 -4.69
N HIS A 86 -5.87 0.57 -4.54
CA HIS A 86 -5.99 1.97 -4.94
C HIS A 86 -4.61 2.61 -5.15
N ASN A 87 -4.40 3.29 -6.26
CA ASN A 87 -3.23 4.14 -6.47
C ASN A 87 -3.53 5.24 -7.49
N GLU A 88 -3.42 6.50 -7.09
CA GLU A 88 -3.60 7.68 -7.94
C GLU A 88 -2.33 8.08 -8.70
N HIS A 89 -1.19 7.45 -8.39
CA HIS A 89 0.11 7.80 -8.96
C HIS A 89 0.68 6.74 -9.91
N GLY A 90 -0.09 5.66 -10.18
CA GLY A 90 0.32 4.57 -11.04
C GLY A 90 -0.50 3.30 -10.83
N PRO A 91 -0.02 2.13 -11.31
CA PRO A 91 -0.68 0.87 -11.05
C PRO A 91 -0.82 0.59 -9.56
N ALA A 92 -1.97 0.06 -9.13
CA ALA A 92 -2.19 -0.39 -7.77
C ALA A 92 -1.55 -1.76 -7.48
N ILE A 93 -1.28 -2.55 -8.52
CA ILE A 93 -0.58 -3.83 -8.41
C ILE A 93 0.46 -3.90 -9.52
N ARG A 94 1.70 -4.23 -9.14
CA ARG A 94 2.78 -4.61 -10.04
C ARG A 94 3.35 -5.94 -9.65
N SER A 95 3.74 -6.72 -10.64
CA SER A 95 4.45 -7.97 -10.42
C SER A 95 5.57 -8.12 -11.44
N TRP A 96 6.69 -8.66 -10.99
CA TRP A 96 7.89 -8.87 -11.78
C TRP A 96 8.31 -10.34 -11.75
N TYR A 97 8.98 -10.81 -12.79
CA TYR A 97 9.72 -12.05 -12.75
C TYR A 97 10.90 -11.94 -11.78
N GLY A 98 11.48 -13.07 -11.39
CA GLY A 98 12.70 -13.09 -10.57
C GLY A 98 13.88 -12.36 -11.20
N SER A 99 13.88 -12.21 -12.52
CA SER A 99 14.85 -11.40 -13.30
C SER A 99 14.70 -9.88 -13.09
N GLY A 100 13.61 -9.42 -12.45
CA GLY A 100 13.26 -8.00 -12.35
C GLY A 100 12.48 -7.45 -13.54
N GLU A 101 12.18 -8.29 -14.56
CA GLU A 101 11.35 -7.88 -15.70
C GLU A 101 9.87 -7.79 -15.27
N LEU A 102 9.22 -6.67 -15.61
CA LEU A 102 7.79 -6.46 -15.32
C LEU A 102 6.95 -7.41 -16.19
N TRP A 103 6.04 -8.18 -15.55
CA TRP A 103 5.13 -9.06 -16.27
C TRP A 103 3.66 -8.68 -16.11
N ARG A 104 3.29 -7.90 -15.06
CA ARG A 104 1.90 -7.54 -14.78
C ARG A 104 1.78 -6.18 -14.13
N GLU A 105 0.83 -5.37 -14.63
CA GLU A 105 0.34 -4.15 -14.00
C GLU A 105 -1.18 -4.16 -13.95
N GLN A 106 -1.77 -3.62 -12.89
CA GLN A 106 -3.20 -3.37 -12.78
C GLN A 106 -3.44 -1.98 -12.22
N TYR A 107 -4.21 -1.20 -12.94
CA TYR A 107 -4.67 0.13 -12.52
C TYR A 107 -5.99 -0.03 -11.77
N ARG A 108 -6.04 0.44 -10.52
CA ARG A 108 -7.24 0.38 -9.67
C ARG A 108 -7.42 1.65 -8.88
N LEU A 109 -8.67 2.12 -8.82
CA LEU A 109 -9.12 3.20 -7.94
C LEU A 109 -10.28 2.67 -7.08
N ASN A 110 -10.15 2.79 -5.76
CA ASN A 110 -11.15 2.33 -4.78
C ASN A 110 -11.62 0.87 -4.96
N GLY A 111 -10.73 0.00 -5.48
CA GLY A 111 -10.98 -1.42 -5.75
C GLY A 111 -11.43 -1.71 -7.17
N GLU A 112 -11.91 -0.72 -7.92
CA GLU A 112 -12.32 -0.88 -9.31
C GLU A 112 -11.13 -1.07 -10.23
N LEU A 113 -11.20 -2.06 -11.12
CA LEU A 113 -10.19 -2.34 -12.13
C LEU A 113 -10.48 -1.48 -13.36
N LEU A 114 -9.49 -0.72 -13.78
CA LEU A 114 -9.54 0.20 -14.91
C LEU A 114 -8.49 -0.17 -15.96
N THR A 115 -8.73 0.18 -17.22
CA THR A 115 -7.67 0.29 -18.21
C THR A 115 -6.75 1.44 -17.83
N LYS A 116 -5.56 1.50 -18.41
CA LYS A 116 -4.62 2.60 -18.15
C LYS A 116 -5.21 3.95 -18.59
N GLU A 117 -5.93 3.96 -19.71
CA GLU A 117 -6.57 5.14 -20.28
C GLU A 117 -7.70 5.65 -19.39
N GLU A 118 -8.58 4.74 -18.91
CA GLU A 118 -9.64 5.09 -17.95
C GLU A 118 -9.06 5.64 -16.66
N TRP A 119 -8.03 4.97 -16.09
CA TRP A 119 -7.35 5.44 -14.90
C TRP A 119 -6.73 6.83 -15.10
N GLN A 120 -6.06 7.09 -16.22
CA GLN A 120 -5.49 8.41 -16.54
C GLN A 120 -6.58 9.49 -16.62
N SER A 121 -7.73 9.17 -17.20
CA SER A 121 -8.87 10.07 -17.27
C SER A 121 -9.41 10.42 -15.89
N GLU A 122 -9.60 9.40 -15.03
CA GLU A 122 -10.11 9.57 -13.67
C GLU A 122 -9.18 10.42 -12.81
N VAL A 123 -7.88 10.09 -12.74
CA VAL A 123 -6.93 10.85 -11.92
C VAL A 123 -6.69 12.27 -12.45
N SER A 124 -6.83 12.49 -13.78
CA SER A 124 -6.72 13.82 -14.38
C SER A 124 -7.97 14.67 -14.11
N SER A 125 -9.16 14.05 -14.05
CA SER A 125 -10.41 14.73 -13.71
C SER A 125 -10.46 15.15 -12.25
N ASP A 126 -9.80 14.39 -11.37
CA ASP A 126 -9.69 14.74 -9.94
C ASP A 126 -8.62 15.81 -9.66
N SER A 127 -7.76 16.14 -10.64
CA SER A 127 -6.93 17.34 -10.54
C SER A 127 -7.87 18.56 -10.48
N CYS A 128 -7.66 19.43 -9.49
CA CYS A 128 -8.47 20.65 -9.31
C CYS A 128 -8.37 21.65 -10.47
N LEU A 129 -7.49 21.37 -11.45
CA LEU A 129 -7.27 22.19 -12.64
C LEU A 129 -8.52 22.19 -13.54
N GLY A 130 -9.05 23.37 -13.77
CA GLY A 130 -10.24 23.58 -14.60
C GLY A 130 -11.57 23.40 -13.88
N LYS A 131 -11.61 22.91 -12.63
CA LYS A 131 -12.85 22.84 -11.83
C LYS A 131 -13.35 24.26 -11.50
N VAL A 132 -14.64 24.48 -11.66
CA VAL A 132 -15.31 25.69 -11.22
C VAL A 132 -15.77 25.50 -9.79
N ILE A 133 -15.32 26.36 -8.89
CA ILE A 133 -15.76 26.40 -7.50
C ILE A 133 -16.59 27.66 -7.27
N THR A 134 -17.55 27.60 -6.37
CA THR A 134 -18.34 28.78 -5.96
C THR A 134 -17.95 29.20 -4.55
N VAL A 135 -17.44 30.40 -4.40
CA VAL A 135 -17.12 31.00 -3.11
C VAL A 135 -17.90 32.31 -3.02
N ASP A 136 -18.69 32.50 -1.94
CA ASP A 136 -19.54 33.68 -1.70
C ASP A 136 -20.44 34.05 -2.90
N GLY A 137 -21.01 33.01 -3.56
CA GLY A 137 -21.90 33.20 -4.72
C GLY A 137 -21.19 33.53 -6.03
N ARG A 138 -19.86 33.60 -6.06
CA ARG A 138 -19.06 33.83 -7.27
C ARG A 138 -18.37 32.56 -7.72
N GLN A 139 -18.31 32.34 -9.02
CA GLN A 139 -17.63 31.20 -9.64
C GLN A 139 -16.16 31.56 -9.94
N TYR A 140 -15.27 30.60 -9.57
CA TYR A 140 -13.84 30.68 -9.83
C TYR A 140 -13.40 29.40 -10.54
N LYS A 141 -12.64 29.54 -11.61
CA LYS A 141 -11.96 28.40 -12.27
C LYS A 141 -10.58 28.23 -11.66
N LEU A 142 -10.26 27.02 -11.24
CA LEU A 142 -8.94 26.72 -10.68
C LEU A 142 -7.92 26.54 -11.82
N GLU A 143 -6.85 27.33 -11.79
CA GLU A 143 -5.75 27.29 -12.75
C GLU A 143 -4.43 27.00 -12.03
N ALA A 144 -3.49 26.35 -12.73
CA ALA A 144 -2.15 26.12 -12.17
C ALA A 144 -1.43 27.48 -12.02
N VAL A 145 -0.78 27.68 -10.88
CA VAL A 145 0.18 28.77 -10.69
C VAL A 145 1.48 28.34 -11.38
N GLN A 146 1.93 29.11 -12.36
CA GLN A 146 3.22 28.92 -13.04
C GLN A 146 4.38 29.34 -12.13
#